data_123d32688ad5bd3bd5cf5eb329d9679c
#
_entry.id   123d32688ad5bd3bd5cf5eb329d9679c
#
_cell.length_a   1.000
_cell.length_b   1.000
_cell.length_c   1.000
_cell.angle_alpha   90.00
_cell.angle_beta   90.00
_cell.angle_gamma   90.00
#
_symmetry.space_group_name_H-M   'P 1'
#
loop_
_entity.id
_entity.type
_entity.pdbx_description
1 polymer ?
#
loop_
_entity_poly.entity_id
_entity_poly.type
_entity_poly.pdbx_seq_one_letter_code
_entity_poly.pdbx_strand_id
1 'polypeptide(L)'
;MKRLSKTDLWPGMYVIGYRAEKEGEVVKVDRPLLSREEIDHTVPDGTFDVLVDEEFELGEWVSAHLGDQLEKERRRLEETRLELETERAEFEHERARFRQQVGEAHEQAMQRAVSGAKAREEGNAKRVEDMARLRQEMAAAKAARKKNPDPPPEASRTPIEEEFPRADQLYSDAVSYARTFVDDVRRGKPFDYRDAMPLVDGFIDSVFRNESAAAALCKLKMYDEYTYTHSINVAVLSIILGKRLGLERAQLRMLGMAGTFHDVGKAVIPDEILNKPGKLSDHEMTIMRTHPQEGYDILKTQKAVPKEVLRVALEHHERYDGSGYPRRVKGDAIHTMSRIISVVDVYDALTSKRVYKDPLPPGKVLGMMYQWRISDFQPNIVEHFIKSLGVYPVGSFVRLSSGEHGVVTGLNPSLPLKPIVKLAFDHSLTPMSPRVVDLAETPDAGGPLVIEDIVNPSDHGISVADLLQ
;
A
#
# COMPACT_ATOMS: atom_id res chain seq x y z
N MET A 1 -4.13 -26.97 54.95
CA MET A 1 -4.73 -27.61 53.77
C MET A 1 -6.24 -27.73 53.93
N LYS A 2 -6.98 -27.21 52.97
CA LYS A 2 -8.43 -27.28 52.92
C LYS A 2 -8.91 -28.03 51.68
N ARG A 3 -10.07 -28.65 51.76
CA ARG A 3 -10.74 -29.27 50.62
C ARG A 3 -11.88 -28.39 50.19
N LEU A 4 -11.88 -28.02 48.92
CA LEU A 4 -12.89 -27.14 48.30
C LEU A 4 -13.50 -27.82 47.07
N SER A 5 -14.68 -27.38 46.66
CA SER A 5 -15.17 -27.71 45.32
C SER A 5 -14.51 -26.82 44.26
N LYS A 6 -14.54 -27.21 43.00
CA LYS A 6 -14.03 -26.36 41.90
C LYS A 6 -14.70 -24.98 41.89
N THR A 7 -15.99 -24.92 42.23
CA THR A 7 -16.77 -23.69 42.25
C THR A 7 -16.36 -22.70 43.34
N ASP A 8 -15.71 -23.18 44.40
CA ASP A 8 -15.27 -22.39 45.55
C ASP A 8 -13.83 -21.89 45.37
N LEU A 9 -13.18 -22.17 44.24
CA LEU A 9 -11.84 -21.69 43.96
C LEU A 9 -11.87 -20.23 43.45
N TRP A 10 -10.92 -19.44 43.96
CA TRP A 10 -10.72 -18.06 43.56
C TRP A 10 -9.34 -17.90 42.92
N PRO A 11 -9.19 -16.96 41.93
CA PRO A 11 -7.88 -16.61 41.43
C PRO A 11 -6.92 -16.16 42.54
N GLY A 12 -5.71 -16.74 42.53
CA GLY A 12 -4.69 -16.51 43.56
C GLY A 12 -4.56 -17.60 44.60
N MET A 13 -5.49 -18.56 44.68
CA MET A 13 -5.35 -19.71 45.58
C MET A 13 -4.25 -20.67 45.13
N TYR A 14 -3.44 -21.14 46.07
CA TYR A 14 -2.45 -22.17 45.83
C TYR A 14 -3.09 -23.56 45.81
N VAL A 15 -3.15 -24.18 44.66
CA VAL A 15 -3.72 -25.50 44.47
C VAL A 15 -2.62 -26.56 44.55
N ILE A 16 -2.66 -27.40 45.61
CA ILE A 16 -1.72 -28.51 45.77
C ILE A 16 -2.05 -29.61 44.77
N GLY A 17 -3.33 -29.91 44.59
CA GLY A 17 -3.81 -30.88 43.63
C GLY A 17 -5.33 -31.09 43.72
N TYR A 18 -5.87 -32.00 42.92
CA TYR A 18 -7.29 -32.34 42.91
C TYR A 18 -7.51 -33.83 42.79
N ARG A 19 -8.70 -34.34 43.19
CA ARG A 19 -9.14 -35.70 42.99
C ARG A 19 -10.39 -35.75 42.14
N ALA A 20 -10.33 -36.56 41.09
CA ALA A 20 -11.47 -36.75 40.20
C ALA A 20 -12.58 -37.60 40.88
N GLU A 21 -12.19 -38.57 41.72
CA GLU A 21 -13.10 -39.50 42.44
C GLU A 21 -12.82 -39.51 43.96
N LYS A 22 -13.82 -39.91 44.75
CA LYS A 22 -13.76 -39.91 46.21
C LYS A 22 -12.58 -40.70 46.79
N GLU A 23 -12.23 -41.82 46.20
CA GLU A 23 -11.12 -42.72 46.60
C GLU A 23 -9.93 -42.66 45.59
N GLY A 24 -9.95 -41.70 44.67
CA GLY A 24 -8.93 -41.56 43.63
C GLY A 24 -7.62 -40.93 44.15
N GLU A 25 -6.55 -41.16 43.39
CA GLU A 25 -5.25 -40.48 43.61
C GLU A 25 -5.35 -38.99 43.40
N VAL A 26 -4.50 -38.22 44.10
CA VAL A 26 -4.41 -36.76 43.95
C VAL A 26 -3.57 -36.44 42.72
N VAL A 27 -4.17 -35.79 41.76
CA VAL A 27 -3.43 -35.18 40.62
C VAL A 27 -2.74 -33.92 41.12
N LYS A 28 -1.42 -33.91 41.09
CA LYS A 28 -0.61 -32.80 41.62
C LYS A 28 -0.67 -31.56 40.71
N VAL A 29 -0.90 -30.40 41.27
CA VAL A 29 -0.87 -29.08 40.61
C VAL A 29 0.28 -28.24 41.14
N ASP A 30 0.35 -28.05 42.43
CA ASP A 30 1.46 -27.46 43.22
C ASP A 30 1.87 -26.06 42.74
N ARG A 31 0.89 -25.20 42.49
CA ARG A 31 1.06 -23.80 42.11
C ARG A 31 -0.19 -22.95 42.35
N PRO A 32 -0.05 -21.62 42.48
CA PRO A 32 -1.22 -20.75 42.44
C PRO A 32 -1.87 -20.75 41.07
N LEU A 33 -3.20 -20.65 41.02
CA LEU A 33 -3.98 -20.45 39.81
C LEU A 33 -4.44 -18.97 39.76
N LEU A 34 -3.89 -18.18 38.84
CA LEU A 34 -3.98 -16.74 38.85
C LEU A 34 -5.20 -16.17 38.14
N SER A 35 -5.92 -16.97 37.36
CA SER A 35 -7.13 -16.55 36.67
C SER A 35 -8.25 -17.60 36.73
N ARG A 36 -9.50 -17.19 36.44
CA ARG A 36 -10.61 -18.12 36.31
C ARG A 36 -10.40 -19.11 35.17
N GLU A 37 -9.83 -18.64 34.05
CA GLU A 37 -9.51 -19.47 32.91
C GLU A 37 -8.48 -20.55 33.23
N GLU A 38 -7.44 -20.23 34.02
CA GLU A 38 -6.48 -21.21 34.51
C GLU A 38 -7.14 -22.28 35.43
N ILE A 39 -8.06 -21.88 36.31
CA ILE A 39 -8.83 -22.78 37.17
C ILE A 39 -9.62 -23.76 36.30
N ASP A 40 -10.35 -23.23 35.31
CA ASP A 40 -11.22 -24.01 34.45
C ASP A 40 -10.44 -24.98 33.55
N HIS A 41 -9.23 -24.58 33.14
CA HIS A 41 -8.34 -25.42 32.33
C HIS A 41 -7.57 -26.46 33.15
N THR A 42 -7.18 -26.15 34.39
CA THR A 42 -6.33 -27.01 35.23
C THR A 42 -7.14 -28.00 36.06
N VAL A 43 -8.33 -27.61 36.51
CA VAL A 43 -9.22 -28.48 37.35
C VAL A 43 -10.42 -28.87 36.49
N PRO A 44 -10.54 -30.16 36.11
CA PRO A 44 -11.65 -30.66 35.29
C PRO A 44 -13.01 -30.49 35.95
N ASP A 45 -14.06 -30.35 35.13
CA ASP A 45 -15.44 -30.36 35.60
C ASP A 45 -15.79 -31.75 36.18
N GLY A 46 -16.52 -31.75 37.29
CA GLY A 46 -16.88 -33.00 37.99
C GLY A 46 -15.82 -33.47 39.00
N THR A 47 -14.72 -32.71 39.18
CA THR A 47 -13.72 -32.98 40.22
C THR A 47 -14.37 -33.10 41.59
N PHE A 48 -14.03 -34.18 42.34
CA PHE A 48 -14.64 -34.50 43.65
C PHE A 48 -14.24 -33.48 44.73
N ASP A 49 -12.92 -33.21 44.89
CA ASP A 49 -12.41 -32.17 45.76
C ASP A 49 -11.08 -31.60 45.24
N VAL A 50 -10.77 -30.36 45.66
CA VAL A 50 -9.51 -29.68 45.38
C VAL A 50 -8.83 -29.35 46.71
N LEU A 51 -7.56 -29.71 46.80
CA LEU A 51 -6.71 -29.45 47.95
C LEU A 51 -6.00 -28.12 47.79
N VAL A 52 -6.26 -27.19 48.71
CA VAL A 52 -5.64 -25.85 48.69
C VAL A 52 -4.80 -25.64 49.95
N ASP A 53 -3.77 -24.79 49.82
CA ASP A 53 -3.02 -24.28 50.94
C ASP A 53 -3.65 -22.98 51.44
N GLU A 54 -4.16 -22.94 52.68
CA GLU A 54 -4.78 -21.77 53.27
C GLU A 54 -3.75 -20.78 53.85
N GLU A 55 -2.52 -21.22 54.13
CA GLU A 55 -1.46 -20.38 54.65
C GLU A 55 -0.63 -19.72 53.57
N PHE A 56 -0.96 -19.99 52.28
CA PHE A 56 -0.24 -19.44 51.11
C PHE A 56 -0.51 -17.90 50.98
N GLU A 57 0.57 -17.12 51.02
CA GLU A 57 0.51 -15.71 50.73
C GLU A 57 0.96 -15.40 49.32
N LEU A 58 0.02 -15.04 48.44
CA LEU A 58 0.26 -14.73 47.02
C LEU A 58 1.31 -13.63 46.86
N GLY A 59 1.33 -12.63 47.76
CA GLY A 59 2.27 -11.53 47.75
C GLY A 59 3.73 -11.98 47.91
N GLU A 60 4.02 -12.91 48.78
CA GLU A 60 5.36 -13.46 48.98
C GLU A 60 5.80 -14.32 47.79
N TRP A 61 4.89 -15.12 47.26
CA TRP A 61 5.17 -15.96 46.08
C TRP A 61 5.44 -15.11 44.85
N VAL A 62 4.64 -14.06 44.60
CA VAL A 62 4.85 -13.12 43.49
C VAL A 62 6.20 -12.41 43.63
N SER A 63 6.56 -11.97 44.83
CA SER A 63 7.86 -11.32 45.09
C SER A 63 9.04 -12.28 44.84
N ALA A 64 8.92 -13.55 45.24
CA ALA A 64 9.97 -14.53 45.05
C ALA A 64 10.12 -15.00 43.57
N HIS A 65 9.01 -15.16 42.84
CA HIS A 65 9.05 -15.75 41.51
C HIS A 65 9.04 -14.72 40.37
N LEU A 66 8.39 -13.58 40.55
CA LEU A 66 8.37 -12.48 39.57
C LEU A 66 9.51 -11.47 39.75
N GLY A 67 10.04 -11.33 40.97
CA GLY A 67 11.19 -10.46 41.23
C GLY A 67 12.41 -10.82 40.39
N ASP A 68 12.77 -12.10 40.36
CA ASP A 68 13.84 -12.63 39.54
C ASP A 68 13.59 -12.52 38.03
N GLN A 69 12.34 -12.70 37.59
CA GLN A 69 11.97 -12.56 36.19
C GLN A 69 12.00 -11.09 35.73
N LEU A 70 11.51 -10.16 36.58
CA LEU A 70 11.57 -8.74 36.30
C LEU A 70 13.02 -8.21 36.26
N GLU A 71 13.89 -8.73 37.14
CA GLU A 71 15.31 -8.34 37.14
C GLU A 71 16.06 -8.90 35.93
N LYS A 72 15.74 -10.12 35.48
CA LYS A 72 16.27 -10.69 34.23
C LYS A 72 15.80 -9.92 33.01
N GLU A 73 14.53 -9.54 32.96
CA GLU A 73 13.98 -8.78 31.85
C GLU A 73 14.53 -7.34 31.82
N ARG A 74 14.76 -6.74 33.00
CA ARG A 74 15.42 -5.43 33.10
C ARG A 74 16.85 -5.47 32.59
N ARG A 75 17.64 -6.49 32.94
CA ARG A 75 19.02 -6.67 32.44
C ARG A 75 19.00 -6.86 30.93
N ARG A 76 18.09 -7.67 30.40
CA ARG A 76 17.93 -7.86 28.96
C ARG A 76 17.58 -6.59 28.22
N LEU A 77 16.70 -5.75 28.79
CA LEU A 77 16.38 -4.44 28.22
C LEU A 77 17.56 -3.47 28.25
N GLU A 78 18.38 -3.50 29.30
CA GLU A 78 19.59 -2.70 29.39
C GLU A 78 20.66 -3.15 28.37
N GLU A 79 20.84 -4.44 28.17
CA GLU A 79 21.72 -5.01 27.14
C GLU A 79 21.25 -4.61 25.73
N THR A 80 19.97 -4.80 25.44
CA THR A 80 19.36 -4.40 24.15
C THR A 80 19.50 -2.89 23.90
N ARG A 81 19.37 -2.07 24.95
CA ARG A 81 19.57 -0.63 24.83
C ARG A 81 21.00 -0.27 24.47
N LEU A 82 21.98 -0.92 25.10
CA LEU A 82 23.40 -0.70 24.82
C LEU A 82 23.77 -1.14 23.38
N GLU A 83 23.23 -2.27 22.94
CA GLU A 83 23.38 -2.74 21.56
C GLU A 83 22.80 -1.71 20.56
N LEU A 84 21.61 -1.19 20.81
CA LEU A 84 20.98 -0.18 19.97
C LEU A 84 21.74 1.15 19.94
N GLU A 85 22.35 1.56 21.05
CA GLU A 85 23.21 2.76 21.09
C GLU A 85 24.51 2.55 20.28
N THR A 86 25.07 1.34 20.29
CA THR A 86 26.25 0.99 19.52
C THR A 86 25.93 0.94 18.01
N GLU A 87 24.84 0.26 17.62
CA GLU A 87 24.36 0.21 16.24
C GLU A 87 24.05 1.62 15.70
N ARG A 88 23.49 2.49 16.54
CA ARG A 88 23.22 3.87 16.16
C ARG A 88 24.50 4.66 15.88
N ALA A 89 25.55 4.46 16.67
CA ALA A 89 26.85 5.11 16.46
C ALA A 89 27.51 4.62 15.18
N GLU A 90 27.46 3.31 14.91
CA GLU A 90 27.97 2.72 13.67
C GLU A 90 27.21 3.24 12.44
N PHE A 91 25.88 3.34 12.53
CA PHE A 91 25.04 3.90 11.48
C PHE A 91 25.38 5.36 11.15
N GLU A 92 25.58 6.21 12.16
CA GLU A 92 25.97 7.61 11.92
C GLU A 92 27.33 7.69 11.24
N HIS A 93 28.25 6.77 11.57
CA HIS A 93 29.56 6.70 10.93
C HIS A 93 29.47 6.21 9.47
N GLU A 94 28.68 5.18 9.21
CA GLU A 94 28.41 4.69 7.85
C GLU A 94 27.69 5.72 6.99
N ARG A 95 26.71 6.41 7.55
CA ARG A 95 26.00 7.51 6.90
C ARG A 95 26.92 8.67 6.53
N ALA A 96 27.89 8.99 7.39
CA ALA A 96 28.91 10.00 7.10
C ALA A 96 29.83 9.55 5.95
N ARG A 97 30.28 8.31 5.94
CA ARG A 97 31.06 7.71 4.84
C ARG A 97 30.29 7.70 3.53
N PHE A 98 29.02 7.30 3.57
CA PHE A 98 28.15 7.27 2.39
C PHE A 98 27.95 8.68 1.81
N ARG A 99 27.69 9.70 2.65
CA ARG A 99 27.60 11.10 2.19
C ARG A 99 28.89 11.57 1.55
N GLN A 100 30.04 11.17 2.08
CA GLN A 100 31.34 11.48 1.48
C GLN A 100 31.49 10.79 0.11
N GLN A 101 31.16 9.51 0.00
CA GLN A 101 31.22 8.75 -1.26
C GLN A 101 30.27 9.30 -2.32
N VAL A 102 29.03 9.68 -1.93
CA VAL A 102 28.07 10.34 -2.84
C VAL A 102 28.58 11.71 -3.26
N GLY A 103 29.19 12.48 -2.36
CA GLY A 103 29.84 13.74 -2.67
C GLY A 103 30.99 13.58 -3.69
N GLU A 104 31.86 12.62 -3.47
CA GLU A 104 32.98 12.30 -4.37
C GLU A 104 32.49 11.76 -5.73
N ALA A 105 31.45 10.91 -5.74
CA ALA A 105 30.83 10.42 -6.97
C ALA A 105 30.13 11.55 -7.75
N HIS A 106 29.48 12.48 -7.04
CA HIS A 106 28.86 13.67 -7.63
C HIS A 106 29.90 14.60 -8.24
N GLU A 107 31.02 14.82 -7.55
CA GLU A 107 32.11 15.65 -8.04
C GLU A 107 32.81 15.01 -9.25
N GLN A 108 33.04 13.70 -9.24
CA GLN A 108 33.52 12.95 -10.40
C GLN A 108 32.54 12.93 -11.57
N ALA A 109 31.22 12.84 -11.30
CA ALA A 109 30.17 12.92 -12.32
C ALA A 109 30.12 14.33 -12.92
N MET A 110 30.27 15.39 -12.11
CA MET A 110 30.38 16.78 -12.58
C MET A 110 31.64 16.97 -13.45
N GLN A 111 32.78 16.46 -13.06
CA GLN A 111 34.01 16.55 -13.86
C GLN A 111 33.90 15.76 -15.18
N ARG A 112 33.27 14.57 -15.18
CA ARG A 112 32.96 13.82 -16.40
C ARG A 112 31.91 14.54 -17.27
N ALA A 113 30.94 15.24 -16.65
CA ALA A 113 29.94 16.03 -17.35
C ALA A 113 30.54 17.26 -18.06
N VAL A 114 31.52 17.89 -17.45
CA VAL A 114 32.27 19.02 -18.05
C VAL A 114 33.16 18.53 -19.20
N SER A 115 33.84 17.40 -19.05
CA SER A 115 34.68 16.83 -20.12
C SER A 115 33.89 16.16 -21.26
N GLY A 116 32.66 15.71 -21.00
CA GLY A 116 31.74 15.12 -21.99
C GLY A 116 30.90 16.11 -22.80
N ALA A 117 31.03 17.41 -22.56
CA ALA A 117 30.19 18.45 -23.21
C ALA A 117 30.38 18.52 -24.75
N LYS A 118 31.56 18.17 -25.26
CA LYS A 118 31.83 18.13 -26.71
C LYS A 118 31.17 16.97 -27.47
N ALA A 119 31.00 15.79 -26.82
CA ALA A 119 30.31 14.65 -27.42
C ALA A 119 28.77 14.77 -27.38
N ARG A 120 28.24 15.76 -26.66
CA ARG A 120 26.81 15.99 -26.45
C ARG A 120 26.14 16.85 -27.51
N GLU A 121 26.86 17.63 -28.30
CA GLU A 121 26.25 18.49 -29.32
C GLU A 121 25.61 17.69 -30.46
N GLU A 122 26.22 16.55 -30.86
CA GLU A 122 25.66 15.68 -31.91
C GLU A 122 24.46 14.83 -31.47
N GLY A 123 24.48 14.35 -30.21
CA GLY A 123 23.34 13.63 -29.62
C GLY A 123 22.14 14.51 -29.25
N ASN A 124 22.38 15.78 -28.93
CA ASN A 124 21.35 16.75 -28.60
C ASN A 124 20.54 17.21 -29.81
N ALA A 125 21.11 17.25 -31.03
CA ALA A 125 20.39 17.67 -32.24
C ALA A 125 19.20 16.72 -32.53
N LYS A 126 19.42 15.41 -32.46
CA LYS A 126 18.36 14.40 -32.67
C LYS A 126 17.30 14.43 -31.55
N ARG A 127 17.72 14.62 -30.31
CA ARG A 127 16.84 14.72 -29.13
C ARG A 127 16.01 15.99 -29.12
N VAL A 128 16.58 17.11 -29.62
CA VAL A 128 15.87 18.38 -29.80
C VAL A 128 14.85 18.26 -30.93
N GLU A 129 15.14 17.51 -31.98
CA GLU A 129 14.23 17.23 -33.10
C GLU A 129 13.04 16.37 -32.67
N ASP A 130 13.29 15.28 -31.91
CA ASP A 130 12.23 14.43 -31.33
C ASP A 130 11.36 15.20 -30.32
N MET A 131 11.98 16.03 -29.48
CA MET A 131 11.26 16.91 -28.54
C MET A 131 10.51 18.04 -29.26
N ALA A 132 11.03 18.58 -30.37
CA ALA A 132 10.35 19.57 -31.18
C ALA A 132 9.13 18.95 -31.87
N ARG A 133 9.23 17.71 -32.36
CA ARG A 133 8.12 16.94 -32.93
C ARG A 133 7.04 16.68 -31.88
N LEU A 134 7.42 16.22 -30.70
CA LEU A 134 6.49 16.00 -29.57
C LEU A 134 5.81 17.32 -29.17
N ARG A 135 6.55 18.45 -29.12
CA ARG A 135 6.01 19.79 -28.85
C ARG A 135 5.06 20.27 -29.94
N GLN A 136 5.30 19.94 -31.22
CA GLN A 136 4.38 20.26 -32.31
C GLN A 136 3.10 19.44 -32.23
N GLU A 137 3.19 18.16 -31.96
CA GLU A 137 2.04 17.27 -31.72
C GLU A 137 1.22 17.74 -30.50
N MET A 138 1.89 18.17 -29.43
CA MET A 138 1.26 18.75 -28.24
C MET A 138 0.65 20.14 -28.52
N ALA A 139 1.27 20.99 -29.36
CA ALA A 139 0.73 22.28 -29.75
C ALA A 139 -0.51 22.13 -30.64
N ALA A 140 -0.52 21.11 -31.52
CA ALA A 140 -1.68 20.74 -32.33
C ALA A 140 -2.82 20.20 -31.44
N ALA A 141 -2.52 19.35 -30.44
CA ALA A 141 -3.48 18.87 -29.43
C ALA A 141 -4.01 20.04 -28.57
N LYS A 142 -3.15 21.01 -28.19
CA LYS A 142 -3.54 22.21 -27.44
C LYS A 142 -4.39 23.16 -28.26
N ALA A 143 -4.14 23.27 -29.58
CA ALA A 143 -4.96 24.08 -30.52
C ALA A 143 -6.34 23.42 -30.73
N ALA A 144 -6.41 22.08 -30.80
CA ALA A 144 -7.66 21.33 -30.84
C ALA A 144 -8.45 21.50 -29.51
N ARG A 145 -7.78 21.58 -28.33
CA ARG A 145 -8.40 21.84 -27.02
C ARG A 145 -9.01 23.24 -26.88
N LYS A 146 -8.52 24.26 -27.56
CA LYS A 146 -9.14 25.61 -27.55
C LYS A 146 -10.54 25.64 -28.16
N LYS A 147 -10.95 24.57 -28.82
CA LYS A 147 -12.28 24.41 -29.42
C LYS A 147 -13.26 23.55 -28.61
N ASN A 148 -12.86 23.04 -27.45
CA ASN A 148 -13.73 22.17 -26.65
C ASN A 148 -13.86 22.72 -25.23
N PRO A 149 -15.01 23.24 -24.79
CA PRO A 149 -15.29 23.61 -23.41
C PRO A 149 -15.46 22.34 -22.55
N ASP A 150 -15.52 22.52 -21.24
CA ASP A 150 -15.62 21.55 -20.14
C ASP A 150 -16.18 20.15 -20.45
N PRO A 151 -15.67 19.10 -19.76
CA PRO A 151 -16.08 17.72 -20.03
C PRO A 151 -17.60 17.57 -19.89
N PRO A 152 -18.24 16.78 -20.78
CA PRO A 152 -19.66 16.57 -20.77
C PRO A 152 -20.14 15.86 -19.49
N PRO A 153 -21.42 16.05 -19.09
CA PRO A 153 -22.02 15.37 -17.93
C PRO A 153 -21.96 13.85 -18.06
N GLU A 154 -22.08 13.13 -16.95
CA GLU A 154 -21.90 11.68 -16.81
C GLU A 154 -22.53 10.76 -17.88
N ALA A 155 -23.49 11.29 -18.66
CA ALA A 155 -24.21 10.56 -19.70
C ALA A 155 -23.40 10.23 -20.99
N SER A 156 -22.13 10.70 -21.11
CA SER A 156 -21.30 10.48 -22.33
C SER A 156 -19.91 9.92 -21.99
N ARG A 157 -19.83 8.99 -21.05
CA ARG A 157 -18.56 8.28 -20.78
C ARG A 157 -18.20 7.43 -22.00
N THR A 158 -16.95 7.53 -22.45
CA THR A 158 -16.41 6.61 -23.45
C THR A 158 -16.50 5.18 -22.91
N PRO A 159 -17.02 4.20 -23.68
CA PRO A 159 -17.04 2.79 -23.26
C PRO A 159 -15.65 2.31 -22.85
N ILE A 160 -15.58 1.35 -21.92
CA ILE A 160 -14.31 0.83 -21.42
C ILE A 160 -13.50 0.18 -22.55
N GLU A 161 -14.18 -0.49 -23.47
CA GLU A 161 -13.59 -1.17 -24.63
C GLU A 161 -12.88 -0.21 -25.58
N GLU A 162 -13.36 1.03 -25.67
CA GLU A 162 -12.72 2.08 -26.49
C GLU A 162 -11.59 2.82 -25.75
N GLU A 163 -11.75 3.05 -24.45
CA GLU A 163 -10.75 3.80 -23.67
C GLU A 163 -9.59 2.91 -23.23
N PHE A 164 -9.83 1.63 -22.93
CA PHE A 164 -8.81 0.74 -22.37
C PHE A 164 -7.55 0.63 -23.25
N PRO A 165 -7.61 0.43 -24.59
CA PRO A 165 -6.41 0.40 -25.43
C PRO A 165 -5.61 1.70 -25.41
N ARG A 166 -6.28 2.85 -25.36
CA ARG A 166 -5.62 4.17 -25.28
C ARG A 166 -4.92 4.38 -23.96
N ALA A 167 -5.60 4.01 -22.88
CA ALA A 167 -5.06 4.08 -21.54
C ALA A 167 -3.88 3.10 -21.35
N ASP A 168 -3.92 1.92 -21.96
CA ASP A 168 -2.85 0.92 -21.92
C ASP A 168 -1.57 1.41 -22.60
N GLN A 169 -1.67 2.05 -23.77
CA GLN A 169 -0.52 2.67 -24.42
C GLN A 169 0.08 3.78 -23.56
N LEU A 170 -0.76 4.69 -23.03
CA LEU A 170 -0.34 5.77 -22.15
C LEU A 170 0.35 5.23 -20.90
N TYR A 171 -0.18 4.17 -20.30
CA TYR A 171 0.39 3.53 -19.13
C TYR A 171 1.78 2.93 -19.43
N SER A 172 1.92 2.26 -20.57
CA SER A 172 3.19 1.68 -21.02
C SER A 172 4.26 2.75 -21.24
N ASP A 173 3.89 3.87 -21.87
CA ASP A 173 4.76 5.03 -22.06
C ASP A 173 5.20 5.63 -20.72
N ALA A 174 4.29 5.73 -19.76
CA ALA A 174 4.56 6.26 -18.43
C ALA A 174 5.52 5.35 -17.63
N VAL A 175 5.36 4.03 -17.69
CA VAL A 175 6.28 3.06 -17.08
C VAL A 175 7.67 3.17 -17.70
N SER A 176 7.76 3.29 -19.02
CA SER A 176 9.04 3.49 -19.74
C SER A 176 9.71 4.80 -19.31
N TYR A 177 8.94 5.88 -19.16
CA TYR A 177 9.41 7.13 -18.61
C TYR A 177 9.93 6.96 -17.17
N ALA A 178 9.15 6.34 -16.29
CA ALA A 178 9.53 6.12 -14.89
C ALA A 178 10.84 5.34 -14.76
N ARG A 179 11.04 4.31 -15.57
CA ARG A 179 12.29 3.54 -15.64
C ARG A 179 13.48 4.43 -16.00
N THR A 180 13.38 5.16 -17.11
CA THR A 180 14.44 6.05 -17.59
C THR A 180 14.76 7.13 -16.56
N PHE A 181 13.71 7.71 -15.96
CA PHE A 181 13.83 8.74 -14.93
C PHE A 181 14.58 8.21 -13.67
N VAL A 182 14.18 7.07 -13.12
CA VAL A 182 14.83 6.51 -11.92
C VAL A 182 16.29 6.16 -12.22
N ASP A 183 16.58 5.60 -13.39
CA ASP A 183 17.95 5.31 -13.82
C ASP A 183 18.80 6.57 -13.98
N ASP A 184 18.24 7.66 -14.49
CA ASP A 184 18.94 8.94 -14.61
C ASP A 184 19.22 9.53 -13.21
N VAL A 185 18.27 9.45 -12.28
CA VAL A 185 18.47 9.87 -10.88
C VAL A 185 19.56 9.05 -10.21
N ARG A 186 19.55 7.70 -10.34
CA ARG A 186 20.62 6.81 -9.81
C ARG A 186 22.01 7.16 -10.32
N ARG A 187 22.09 7.61 -11.56
CA ARG A 187 23.37 8.02 -12.20
C ARG A 187 23.73 9.49 -11.93
N GLY A 188 22.97 10.18 -11.07
CA GLY A 188 23.20 11.61 -10.77
C GLY A 188 22.98 12.55 -11.96
N LYS A 189 22.22 12.12 -12.99
CA LYS A 189 21.94 12.96 -14.15
C LYS A 189 20.82 13.96 -13.84
N PRO A 190 20.91 15.18 -14.38
CA PRO A 190 19.83 16.15 -14.25
C PRO A 190 18.60 15.68 -15.03
N PHE A 191 17.43 15.92 -14.47
CA PHE A 191 16.13 15.69 -15.12
C PHE A 191 15.26 16.95 -15.00
N ASP A 192 14.29 17.08 -15.90
CA ASP A 192 13.23 18.08 -15.76
C ASP A 192 11.94 17.38 -15.33
N TYR A 193 11.49 17.66 -14.11
CA TYR A 193 10.28 17.05 -13.58
C TYR A 193 9.04 17.31 -14.46
N ARG A 194 9.08 18.39 -15.30
CA ARG A 194 8.01 18.77 -16.22
C ARG A 194 7.84 17.80 -17.39
N ASP A 195 8.84 16.96 -17.66
CA ASP A 195 8.76 15.97 -18.73
C ASP A 195 7.68 14.91 -18.46
N ALA A 196 7.28 14.72 -17.19
CA ALA A 196 6.15 13.87 -16.81
C ALA A 196 4.77 14.53 -17.01
N MET A 197 4.70 15.86 -17.19
CA MET A 197 3.42 16.56 -17.30
C MET A 197 2.50 16.05 -18.42
N PRO A 198 3.00 15.77 -19.65
CA PRO A 198 2.16 15.24 -20.71
C PRO A 198 1.51 13.90 -20.36
N LEU A 199 2.24 13.01 -19.67
CA LEU A 199 1.74 11.72 -19.23
C LEU A 199 0.66 11.90 -18.16
N VAL A 200 0.91 12.76 -17.17
CA VAL A 200 -0.07 13.08 -16.12
C VAL A 200 -1.32 13.74 -16.70
N ASP A 201 -1.19 14.67 -17.65
CA ASP A 201 -2.33 15.26 -18.35
C ASP A 201 -3.11 14.22 -19.16
N GLY A 202 -2.41 13.29 -19.81
CA GLY A 202 -3.01 12.16 -20.50
C GLY A 202 -3.84 11.28 -19.55
N PHE A 203 -3.33 10.97 -18.37
CA PHE A 203 -4.07 10.21 -17.34
C PHE A 203 -5.29 10.99 -16.83
N ILE A 204 -5.17 12.30 -16.60
CA ILE A 204 -6.32 13.13 -16.23
C ILE A 204 -7.40 13.03 -17.32
N ASP A 205 -7.03 13.18 -18.60
CA ASP A 205 -7.97 13.09 -19.71
C ASP A 205 -8.63 11.69 -19.77
N SER A 206 -7.84 10.63 -19.62
CA SER A 206 -8.32 9.25 -19.56
C SER A 206 -9.31 9.04 -18.42
N VAL A 207 -8.97 9.49 -17.20
CA VAL A 207 -9.85 9.41 -16.01
C VAL A 207 -11.15 10.20 -16.21
N PHE A 208 -11.13 11.31 -16.95
CA PHE A 208 -12.36 12.03 -17.29
C PHE A 208 -13.19 11.32 -18.36
N ARG A 209 -12.58 10.63 -19.32
CA ARG A 209 -13.31 9.83 -20.32
C ARG A 209 -13.85 8.55 -19.71
N ASN A 210 -13.00 7.76 -19.03
CA ASN A 210 -13.43 6.55 -18.30
C ASN A 210 -12.42 6.19 -17.20
N GLU A 211 -12.77 6.50 -15.94
CA GLU A 211 -11.91 6.19 -14.78
C GLU A 211 -11.73 4.69 -14.54
N SER A 212 -12.69 3.86 -15.00
CA SER A 212 -12.63 2.40 -14.87
C SER A 212 -11.52 1.79 -15.70
N ALA A 213 -11.27 2.31 -16.91
CA ALA A 213 -10.18 1.86 -17.76
C ALA A 213 -8.81 2.12 -17.11
N ALA A 214 -8.60 3.32 -16.58
CA ALA A 214 -7.36 3.66 -15.88
C ALA A 214 -7.16 2.84 -14.59
N ALA A 215 -8.23 2.63 -13.81
CA ALA A 215 -8.18 1.81 -12.59
C ALA A 215 -7.90 0.32 -12.91
N ALA A 216 -8.46 -0.22 -13.99
CA ALA A 216 -8.20 -1.59 -14.43
C ALA A 216 -6.73 -1.81 -14.79
N LEU A 217 -6.07 -0.87 -15.45
CA LEU A 217 -4.65 -0.94 -15.79
C LEU A 217 -3.76 -1.00 -14.56
N CYS A 218 -4.03 -0.17 -13.55
CA CYS A 218 -3.29 -0.21 -12.29
C CYS A 218 -3.37 -1.59 -11.63
N LYS A 219 -4.50 -2.32 -11.80
CA LYS A 219 -4.65 -3.67 -11.29
C LYS A 219 -3.96 -4.73 -12.17
N LEU A 220 -4.10 -4.64 -13.48
CA LEU A 220 -3.60 -5.66 -14.42
C LEU A 220 -2.08 -5.66 -14.56
N LYS A 221 -1.46 -4.49 -14.49
CA LYS A 221 0.00 -4.31 -14.63
C LYS A 221 0.79 -4.45 -13.32
N MET A 222 0.16 -4.94 -12.25
CA MET A 222 0.77 -5.11 -10.92
C MET A 222 1.91 -6.16 -10.88
N TYR A 223 2.13 -6.92 -11.94
CA TYR A 223 3.07 -8.04 -11.96
C TYR A 223 4.43 -7.72 -12.58
N ASP A 224 4.54 -6.61 -13.32
CA ASP A 224 5.76 -6.25 -14.03
C ASP A 224 6.50 -5.10 -13.31
N GLU A 225 7.80 -5.31 -12.99
CA GLU A 225 8.74 -4.29 -12.51
C GLU A 225 8.17 -3.32 -11.45
N TYR A 226 7.83 -3.85 -10.29
CA TYR A 226 7.10 -3.19 -9.20
C TYR A 226 7.50 -1.73 -8.92
N THR A 227 8.80 -1.42 -8.91
CA THR A 227 9.28 -0.06 -8.53
C THR A 227 8.75 1.03 -9.47
N TYR A 228 8.67 0.75 -10.77
CA TYR A 228 8.27 1.75 -11.78
C TYR A 228 6.75 1.80 -11.92
N THR A 229 6.10 0.64 -11.92
CA THR A 229 4.63 0.55 -11.99
C THR A 229 3.96 1.15 -10.77
N HIS A 230 4.54 0.98 -9.57
CA HIS A 230 4.03 1.54 -8.32
C HIS A 230 3.85 3.07 -8.40
N SER A 231 4.86 3.81 -8.81
CA SER A 231 4.78 5.28 -8.90
C SER A 231 3.69 5.74 -9.89
N ILE A 232 3.54 5.01 -11.00
CA ILE A 232 2.48 5.30 -11.99
C ILE A 232 1.10 4.94 -11.44
N ASN A 233 0.95 3.78 -10.77
CA ASN A 233 -0.28 3.40 -10.11
C ASN A 233 -0.71 4.45 -9.07
N VAL A 234 0.23 4.87 -8.21
CA VAL A 234 -0.04 5.91 -7.20
C VAL A 234 -0.47 7.21 -7.86
N ALA A 235 0.15 7.61 -8.96
CA ALA A 235 -0.26 8.82 -9.70
C ALA A 235 -1.69 8.69 -10.25
N VAL A 236 -2.01 7.61 -10.96
CA VAL A 236 -3.31 7.37 -11.59
C VAL A 236 -4.42 7.25 -10.54
N LEU A 237 -4.23 6.40 -9.52
CA LEU A 237 -5.22 6.21 -8.47
C LEU A 237 -5.44 7.48 -7.64
N SER A 238 -4.41 8.30 -7.46
CA SER A 238 -4.54 9.61 -6.80
C SER A 238 -5.33 10.60 -7.64
N ILE A 239 -5.18 10.60 -8.96
CA ILE A 239 -6.01 11.42 -9.88
C ILE A 239 -7.48 10.99 -9.77
N ILE A 240 -7.77 9.68 -9.77
CA ILE A 240 -9.13 9.14 -9.61
C ILE A 240 -9.74 9.60 -8.27
N LEU A 241 -8.99 9.45 -7.17
CA LEU A 241 -9.44 9.89 -5.85
C LEU A 241 -9.60 11.42 -5.78
N GLY A 242 -8.66 12.18 -6.34
CA GLY A 242 -8.73 13.63 -6.40
C GLY A 242 -9.94 14.15 -7.17
N LYS A 243 -10.26 13.53 -8.32
CA LYS A 243 -11.48 13.82 -9.09
C LYS A 243 -12.74 13.61 -8.23
N ARG A 244 -12.80 12.50 -7.48
CA ARG A 244 -13.91 12.21 -6.58
C ARG A 244 -14.01 13.19 -5.41
N LEU A 245 -12.89 13.71 -4.94
CA LEU A 245 -12.83 14.77 -3.91
C LEU A 245 -13.17 16.16 -4.48
N GLY A 246 -13.44 16.28 -5.77
CA GLY A 246 -13.80 17.53 -6.43
C GLY A 246 -12.62 18.47 -6.72
N LEU A 247 -11.39 17.93 -6.79
CA LEU A 247 -10.21 18.72 -7.12
C LEU A 247 -10.27 19.20 -8.57
N GLU A 248 -9.89 20.47 -8.78
CA GLU A 248 -9.78 21.07 -10.11
C GLU A 248 -8.63 20.45 -10.91
N ARG A 249 -8.68 20.55 -12.24
CA ARG A 249 -7.68 20.00 -13.16
C ARG A 249 -6.23 20.38 -12.80
N ALA A 250 -6.00 21.62 -12.38
CA ALA A 250 -4.66 22.07 -11.95
C ALA A 250 -4.17 21.35 -10.70
N GLN A 251 -5.07 21.10 -9.74
CA GLN A 251 -4.79 20.36 -8.52
C GLN A 251 -4.60 18.86 -8.82
N LEU A 252 -5.38 18.28 -9.74
CA LEU A 252 -5.21 16.90 -10.22
C LEU A 252 -3.86 16.71 -10.89
N ARG A 253 -3.42 17.66 -11.72
CA ARG A 253 -2.08 17.61 -12.31
C ARG A 253 -1.00 17.61 -11.25
N MET A 254 -1.11 18.49 -10.26
CA MET A 254 -0.15 18.57 -9.16
C MET A 254 -0.13 17.28 -8.34
N LEU A 255 -1.30 16.69 -8.09
CA LEU A 255 -1.45 15.44 -7.38
C LEU A 255 -0.86 14.25 -8.16
N GLY A 256 -1.12 14.16 -9.47
CA GLY A 256 -0.53 13.14 -10.34
C GLY A 256 0.99 13.25 -10.42
N MET A 257 1.52 14.49 -10.58
CA MET A 257 2.96 14.73 -10.53
C MET A 257 3.56 14.31 -9.18
N ALA A 258 2.89 14.69 -8.07
CA ALA A 258 3.34 14.29 -6.74
C ALA A 258 3.36 12.78 -6.55
N GLY A 259 2.35 12.05 -7.04
CA GLY A 259 2.30 10.59 -7.03
C GLY A 259 3.42 9.95 -7.86
N THR A 260 3.73 10.51 -9.05
CA THR A 260 4.83 10.03 -9.90
C THR A 260 6.19 10.12 -9.21
N PHE A 261 6.41 11.15 -8.41
CA PHE A 261 7.73 11.44 -7.82
C PHE A 261 7.82 11.20 -6.30
N HIS A 262 6.75 10.71 -5.63
CA HIS A 262 6.75 10.57 -4.18
C HIS A 262 7.91 9.72 -3.65
N ASP A 263 8.26 8.69 -4.38
CA ASP A 263 9.24 7.66 -4.04
C ASP A 263 10.61 7.85 -4.73
N VAL A 264 10.88 9.00 -5.35
CA VAL A 264 12.14 9.24 -6.09
C VAL A 264 13.39 9.00 -5.23
N GLY A 265 13.31 9.22 -3.94
CA GLY A 265 14.41 8.98 -3.00
C GLY A 265 14.83 7.52 -2.88
N LYS A 266 13.98 6.57 -3.29
CA LYS A 266 14.37 5.14 -3.38
C LYS A 266 15.47 4.88 -4.41
N ALA A 267 15.66 5.79 -5.37
CA ALA A 267 16.75 5.69 -6.34
C ALA A 267 18.16 5.74 -5.71
N VAL A 268 18.30 6.29 -4.51
CA VAL A 268 19.58 6.38 -3.78
C VAL A 268 19.68 5.41 -2.60
N ILE A 269 18.66 4.59 -2.38
CA ILE A 269 18.72 3.48 -1.40
C ILE A 269 19.57 2.35 -2.00
N PRO A 270 20.48 1.72 -1.25
CA PRO A 270 21.28 0.59 -1.73
C PRO A 270 20.41 -0.55 -2.27
N ASP A 271 20.81 -1.10 -3.42
CA ASP A 271 20.04 -2.14 -4.10
C ASP A 271 19.87 -3.39 -3.26
N GLU A 272 20.84 -3.73 -2.41
CA GLU A 272 20.79 -4.86 -1.48
C GLU A 272 19.68 -4.71 -0.44
N ILE A 273 19.33 -3.47 -0.07
CA ILE A 273 18.24 -3.16 0.86
C ILE A 273 16.94 -3.03 0.09
N LEU A 274 16.95 -2.28 -1.01
CA LEU A 274 15.74 -2.00 -1.81
C LEU A 274 15.12 -3.28 -2.37
N ASN A 275 15.97 -4.20 -2.88
CA ASN A 275 15.57 -5.43 -3.55
C ASN A 275 15.78 -6.69 -2.70
N LYS A 276 15.96 -6.55 -1.38
CA LYS A 276 16.20 -7.68 -0.48
C LYS A 276 15.07 -8.69 -0.55
N PRO A 277 15.34 -9.98 -0.84
CA PRO A 277 14.33 -11.02 -0.83
C PRO A 277 14.00 -11.47 0.59
N GLY A 278 13.29 -10.63 1.36
CA GLY A 278 12.94 -10.93 2.74
C GLY A 278 12.61 -9.70 3.58
N LYS A 279 12.43 -9.89 4.87
CA LYS A 279 12.21 -8.78 5.80
C LYS A 279 13.51 -7.99 5.98
N LEU A 280 13.39 -6.66 6.01
CA LEU A 280 14.49 -5.79 6.40
C LEU A 280 14.75 -5.93 7.90
N SER A 281 16.02 -5.93 8.30
CA SER A 281 16.42 -5.73 9.70
C SER A 281 16.05 -4.31 10.15
N ASP A 282 16.11 -4.03 11.44
CA ASP A 282 15.81 -2.69 11.97
C ASP A 282 16.78 -1.64 11.44
N HIS A 283 18.05 -2.01 11.26
CA HIS A 283 19.07 -1.17 10.63
C HIS A 283 18.73 -0.85 9.16
N GLU A 284 18.45 -1.87 8.34
CA GLU A 284 18.06 -1.70 6.94
C GLU A 284 16.74 -0.92 6.81
N MET A 285 15.80 -1.14 7.74
CA MET A 285 14.56 -0.37 7.80
C MET A 285 14.82 1.11 8.10
N THR A 286 15.81 1.40 8.95
CA THR A 286 16.24 2.79 9.23
C THR A 286 16.78 3.45 7.98
N ILE A 287 17.59 2.74 7.20
CA ILE A 287 18.09 3.23 5.90
C ILE A 287 16.91 3.40 4.92
N MET A 288 16.03 2.42 4.79
CA MET A 288 14.85 2.53 3.94
C MET A 288 14.00 3.75 4.28
N ARG A 289 13.85 4.08 5.55
CA ARG A 289 13.08 5.25 6.02
C ARG A 289 13.70 6.61 5.71
N THR A 290 14.91 6.66 5.14
CA THR A 290 15.51 7.93 4.69
C THR A 290 14.96 8.40 3.35
N HIS A 291 14.37 7.51 2.51
CA HIS A 291 13.95 7.87 1.16
C HIS A 291 13.00 9.09 1.06
N PRO A 292 12.11 9.40 2.03
CA PRO A 292 11.30 10.61 1.92
C PRO A 292 12.14 11.89 1.99
N GLN A 293 13.14 11.91 2.87
CA GLN A 293 14.07 13.04 2.96
C GLN A 293 14.98 13.11 1.72
N GLU A 294 15.53 12.00 1.27
CA GLU A 294 16.35 11.93 0.05
C GLU A 294 15.55 12.39 -1.17
N GLY A 295 14.28 11.95 -1.29
CA GLY A 295 13.38 12.38 -2.35
C GLY A 295 13.11 13.88 -2.34
N TYR A 296 12.86 14.45 -1.17
CA TYR A 296 12.73 15.89 -1.00
C TYR A 296 14.00 16.64 -1.45
N ASP A 297 15.19 16.17 -1.03
CA ASP A 297 16.46 16.81 -1.34
C ASP A 297 16.79 16.70 -2.84
N ILE A 298 16.54 15.55 -3.48
CA ILE A 298 16.67 15.37 -4.93
C ILE A 298 15.76 16.35 -5.68
N LEU A 299 14.47 16.37 -5.36
CA LEU A 299 13.50 17.23 -6.05
C LEU A 299 13.77 18.71 -5.82
N LYS A 300 14.25 19.11 -4.65
CA LYS A 300 14.59 20.50 -4.31
C LYS A 300 15.73 21.05 -5.17
N THR A 301 16.63 20.19 -5.67
CA THR A 301 17.70 20.64 -6.59
C THR A 301 17.17 20.94 -7.99
N GLN A 302 15.98 20.45 -8.33
CA GLN A 302 15.38 20.65 -9.65
C GLN A 302 14.68 22.01 -9.74
N LYS A 303 14.77 22.64 -10.92
CA LYS A 303 14.11 23.93 -11.17
C LYS A 303 12.60 23.76 -11.25
N ALA A 304 11.88 24.71 -10.64
CA ALA A 304 10.44 24.86 -10.75
C ALA A 304 9.57 23.72 -10.21
N VAL A 305 10.09 22.85 -9.32
CA VAL A 305 9.26 21.88 -8.61
C VAL A 305 8.39 22.61 -7.59
N PRO A 306 7.05 22.44 -7.63
CA PRO A 306 6.14 23.06 -6.68
C PRO A 306 6.40 22.58 -5.24
N LYS A 307 6.17 23.47 -4.27
CA LYS A 307 6.34 23.14 -2.85
C LYS A 307 5.46 21.98 -2.39
N GLU A 308 4.30 21.84 -2.99
CA GLU A 308 3.34 20.78 -2.74
C GLU A 308 3.92 19.40 -3.11
N VAL A 309 4.59 19.29 -4.26
CA VAL A 309 5.26 18.05 -4.70
C VAL A 309 6.42 17.72 -3.77
N LEU A 310 7.22 18.72 -3.38
CA LEU A 310 8.29 18.54 -2.38
C LEU A 310 7.75 18.03 -1.05
N ARG A 311 6.62 18.61 -0.60
CA ARG A 311 5.99 18.18 0.65
C ARG A 311 5.48 16.75 0.57
N VAL A 312 4.90 16.33 -0.55
CA VAL A 312 4.44 14.95 -0.73
C VAL A 312 5.60 13.97 -0.66
N ALA A 313 6.72 14.22 -1.35
CA ALA A 313 7.90 13.37 -1.26
C ALA A 313 8.38 13.21 0.19
N LEU A 314 8.32 14.27 0.99
CA LEU A 314 8.76 14.25 2.40
C LEU A 314 7.72 13.63 3.35
N GLU A 315 6.42 13.73 3.05
CA GLU A 315 5.34 13.51 4.02
C GLU A 315 4.46 12.29 3.73
N HIS A 316 4.62 11.58 2.60
CA HIS A 316 3.71 10.50 2.20
C HIS A 316 3.68 9.31 3.19
N HIS A 317 4.69 9.18 4.04
CA HIS A 317 4.73 8.20 5.13
C HIS A 317 4.38 8.78 6.51
N GLU A 318 3.97 10.05 6.58
CA GLU A 318 3.40 10.57 7.80
C GLU A 318 2.02 9.95 8.06
N ARG A 319 1.68 9.73 9.32
CA ARG A 319 0.40 9.19 9.76
C ARG A 319 -0.43 10.27 10.44
N TYR A 320 -1.75 10.21 10.26
CA TYR A 320 -2.64 11.26 10.74
C TYR A 320 -2.57 11.44 12.27
N ASP A 321 -2.28 10.38 13.01
CA ASP A 321 -2.06 10.37 14.46
C ASP A 321 -0.67 10.88 14.91
N GLY A 322 0.28 11.06 13.96
CA GLY A 322 1.66 11.46 14.22
C GLY A 322 2.63 10.31 14.49
N SER A 323 2.22 9.06 14.31
CA SER A 323 3.09 7.88 14.44
C SER A 323 3.99 7.64 13.22
N GLY A 324 3.80 8.40 12.13
CA GLY A 324 4.55 8.28 10.89
C GLY A 324 5.98 8.79 10.94
N TYR A 325 6.62 8.90 9.77
CA TYR A 325 7.99 9.40 9.61
C TYR A 325 8.10 10.25 8.33
N PRO A 326 9.15 11.10 8.16
CA PRO A 326 10.33 11.25 9.01
C PRO A 326 10.16 12.25 10.15
N ARG A 327 9.18 13.16 10.10
CA ARG A 327 9.06 14.30 11.03
C ARG A 327 8.03 14.10 12.13
N ARG A 328 7.19 13.08 12.03
CA ARG A 328 6.09 12.76 12.94
C ARG A 328 5.10 13.90 13.08
N VAL A 329 4.79 14.56 11.96
CA VAL A 329 3.76 15.60 11.92
C VAL A 329 2.37 14.97 12.02
N LYS A 330 1.41 15.71 12.62
CA LYS A 330 0.10 15.18 12.97
C LYS A 330 -1.04 15.99 12.36
N GLY A 331 -2.11 15.30 11.98
CA GLY A 331 -3.38 15.91 11.57
C GLY A 331 -3.21 16.83 10.36
N ASP A 332 -3.75 18.04 10.46
CA ASP A 332 -3.75 19.03 9.38
C ASP A 332 -2.38 19.68 9.12
N ALA A 333 -1.37 19.43 9.96
CA ALA A 333 0.00 19.82 9.67
C ALA A 333 0.58 19.02 8.49
N ILE A 334 0.06 17.80 8.21
CA ILE A 334 0.37 17.04 7.00
C ILE A 334 -0.37 17.67 5.82
N HIS A 335 0.33 17.94 4.73
CA HIS A 335 -0.28 18.55 3.54
C HIS A 335 -1.41 17.67 2.97
N THR A 336 -2.49 18.28 2.48
CA THR A 336 -3.67 17.54 1.99
C THR A 336 -3.31 16.54 0.88
N MET A 337 -2.44 16.91 -0.07
CA MET A 337 -1.98 15.99 -1.13
C MET A 337 -1.17 14.82 -0.55
N SER A 338 -0.36 15.05 0.49
CA SER A 338 0.38 13.98 1.17
C SER A 338 -0.59 12.99 1.84
N ARG A 339 -1.67 13.50 2.44
CA ARG A 339 -2.73 12.64 3.04
C ARG A 339 -3.48 11.81 2.00
N ILE A 340 -3.71 12.35 0.79
CA ILE A 340 -4.32 11.62 -0.33
C ILE A 340 -3.35 10.55 -0.84
N ILE A 341 -2.10 10.91 -1.11
CA ILE A 341 -1.07 10.00 -1.61
C ILE A 341 -0.83 8.86 -0.62
N SER A 342 -0.77 9.12 0.69
CA SER A 342 -0.53 8.07 1.69
C SER A 342 -1.59 6.97 1.70
N VAL A 343 -2.86 7.30 1.41
CA VAL A 343 -3.94 6.32 1.26
C VAL A 343 -3.72 5.45 0.04
N VAL A 344 -3.40 6.07 -1.09
CA VAL A 344 -3.20 5.37 -2.37
C VAL A 344 -1.94 4.52 -2.34
N ASP A 345 -0.83 5.04 -1.81
CA ASP A 345 0.45 4.35 -1.64
C ASP A 345 0.28 3.06 -0.84
N VAL A 346 -0.35 3.13 0.34
CA VAL A 346 -0.61 1.94 1.17
C VAL A 346 -1.47 0.91 0.44
N TYR A 347 -2.50 1.35 -0.29
CA TYR A 347 -3.34 0.45 -1.06
C TYR A 347 -2.55 -0.28 -2.15
N ASP A 348 -1.83 0.45 -3.00
CA ASP A 348 -1.04 -0.14 -4.07
C ASP A 348 0.05 -1.06 -3.49
N ALA A 349 0.72 -0.63 -2.42
CA ALA A 349 1.75 -1.41 -1.75
C ALA A 349 1.26 -2.75 -1.17
N LEU A 350 -0.01 -2.84 -0.77
CA LEU A 350 -0.59 -4.06 -0.21
C LEU A 350 -1.25 -4.95 -1.26
N THR A 351 -1.71 -4.38 -2.37
CA THR A 351 -2.37 -5.11 -3.46
C THR A 351 -1.43 -5.51 -4.58
N SER A 352 -0.21 -4.95 -4.63
CA SER A 352 0.81 -5.29 -5.64
C SER A 352 1.69 -6.47 -5.21
N LYS A 353 2.13 -7.29 -6.18
CA LYS A 353 3.10 -8.36 -5.95
C LYS A 353 4.48 -7.76 -5.66
N ARG A 354 5.12 -8.23 -4.60
CA ARG A 354 6.50 -7.87 -4.24
C ARG A 354 7.36 -9.12 -4.20
N VAL A 355 8.67 -8.96 -4.30
CA VAL A 355 9.64 -10.08 -4.32
C VAL A 355 9.47 -11.03 -3.12
N TYR A 356 8.99 -10.52 -2.00
CA TYR A 356 8.89 -11.24 -0.71
C TYR A 356 7.45 -11.35 -0.16
N LYS A 357 6.42 -10.91 -0.92
CA LYS A 357 5.04 -10.92 -0.41
C LYS A 357 4.03 -11.03 -1.54
N ASP A 358 3.13 -11.99 -1.41
CA ASP A 358 1.97 -12.10 -2.31
C ASP A 358 0.99 -10.93 -2.10
N PRO A 359 0.33 -10.49 -3.18
CA PRO A 359 -0.67 -9.42 -3.11
C PRO A 359 -1.87 -9.85 -2.26
N LEU A 360 -2.36 -8.94 -1.45
CA LEU A 360 -3.62 -9.15 -0.74
C LEU A 360 -4.80 -8.80 -1.66
N PRO A 361 -5.92 -9.52 -1.56
CA PRO A 361 -7.13 -9.18 -2.30
C PRO A 361 -7.57 -7.73 -2.04
N PRO A 362 -7.93 -6.95 -3.07
CA PRO A 362 -8.31 -5.54 -2.95
C PRO A 362 -9.37 -5.27 -1.88
N GLY A 363 -10.46 -6.05 -1.85
CA GLY A 363 -11.52 -5.89 -0.86
C GLY A 363 -11.04 -6.09 0.59
N LYS A 364 -10.09 -7.03 0.81
CA LYS A 364 -9.46 -7.24 2.12
C LYS A 364 -8.63 -6.02 2.52
N VAL A 365 -7.84 -5.47 1.59
CA VAL A 365 -7.00 -4.28 1.85
C VAL A 365 -7.88 -3.07 2.17
N LEU A 366 -8.94 -2.84 1.39
CA LEU A 366 -9.88 -1.74 1.67
C LEU A 366 -10.55 -1.88 3.03
N GLY A 367 -10.92 -3.11 3.44
CA GLY A 367 -11.44 -3.40 4.78
C GLY A 367 -10.44 -3.07 5.90
N MET A 368 -9.16 -3.44 5.74
CA MET A 368 -8.08 -3.10 6.68
C MET A 368 -7.88 -1.59 6.75
N MET A 369 -7.79 -0.90 5.61
CA MET A 369 -7.61 0.55 5.55
C MET A 369 -8.79 1.29 6.18
N TYR A 370 -10.01 0.78 6.04
CA TYR A 370 -11.19 1.32 6.71
C TYR A 370 -11.07 1.22 8.25
N GLN A 371 -10.46 0.15 8.78
CA GLN A 371 -10.16 0.03 10.21
C GLN A 371 -9.10 1.06 10.65
N TRP A 372 -8.07 1.30 9.84
CA TRP A 372 -6.97 2.24 10.13
C TRP A 372 -7.32 3.71 9.88
N ARG A 373 -8.51 4.02 9.33
CA ARG A 373 -8.90 5.37 8.89
C ARG A 373 -8.91 6.44 9.98
N ILE A 374 -8.89 6.06 11.24
CA ILE A 374 -8.91 7.01 12.37
C ILE A 374 -7.49 7.29 12.88
N SER A 375 -6.59 6.32 12.81
CA SER A 375 -5.19 6.43 13.26
C SER A 375 -4.28 6.89 12.13
N ASP A 376 -4.20 6.10 11.07
CA ASP A 376 -3.20 6.26 10.02
C ASP A 376 -3.58 7.32 8.99
N PHE A 377 -4.86 7.47 8.71
CA PHE A 377 -5.37 8.31 7.62
C PHE A 377 -6.32 9.41 8.11
N GLN A 378 -6.45 10.46 7.30
CA GLN A 378 -7.49 11.46 7.53
C GLN A 378 -8.87 10.81 7.36
N PRO A 379 -9.80 11.00 8.31
CA PRO A 379 -11.20 10.58 8.14
C PRO A 379 -11.79 11.09 6.81
N ASN A 380 -12.64 10.29 6.20
CA ASN A 380 -13.31 10.49 4.93
C ASN A 380 -12.47 10.23 3.66
N ILE A 381 -11.13 10.35 3.67
CA ILE A 381 -10.33 10.08 2.46
C ILE A 381 -10.41 8.60 2.08
N VAL A 382 -10.31 7.70 3.04
CA VAL A 382 -10.44 6.25 2.82
C VAL A 382 -11.82 5.89 2.31
N GLU A 383 -12.87 6.48 2.87
CA GLU A 383 -14.26 6.26 2.42
C GLU A 383 -14.47 6.73 0.98
N HIS A 384 -13.92 7.89 0.61
CA HIS A 384 -13.93 8.34 -0.78
C HIS A 384 -13.15 7.43 -1.70
N PHE A 385 -12.02 6.90 -1.25
CA PHE A 385 -11.20 5.95 -2.01
C PHE A 385 -11.93 4.63 -2.24
N ILE A 386 -12.55 4.05 -1.21
CA ILE A 386 -13.40 2.86 -1.33
C ILE A 386 -14.52 3.08 -2.34
N LYS A 387 -15.18 4.26 -2.30
CA LYS A 387 -16.23 4.60 -3.26
C LYS A 387 -15.71 4.82 -4.68
N SER A 388 -14.42 5.17 -4.86
CA SER A 388 -13.81 5.35 -6.19
C SER A 388 -13.49 4.03 -6.86
N LEU A 389 -13.02 3.04 -6.08
CA LEU A 389 -12.57 1.75 -6.61
C LEU A 389 -13.65 0.66 -6.53
N GLY A 390 -14.65 0.83 -5.66
CA GLY A 390 -15.57 -0.23 -5.27
C GLY A 390 -14.89 -1.30 -4.41
N VAL A 391 -15.69 -2.19 -3.82
CA VAL A 391 -15.18 -3.35 -3.07
C VAL A 391 -14.59 -4.40 -4.02
N TYR A 392 -15.15 -4.46 -5.22
CA TYR A 392 -14.68 -5.28 -6.34
C TYR A 392 -14.20 -4.35 -7.46
N PRO A 393 -12.91 -3.96 -7.48
CA PRO A 393 -12.40 -3.03 -8.50
C PRO A 393 -12.55 -3.58 -9.91
N VAL A 394 -12.69 -2.68 -10.88
CA VAL A 394 -12.71 -3.05 -12.31
C VAL A 394 -11.48 -3.89 -12.66
N GLY A 395 -11.67 -4.92 -13.49
CA GLY A 395 -10.65 -5.94 -13.77
C GLY A 395 -10.59 -7.06 -12.70
N SER A 396 -11.47 -7.08 -11.68
CA SER A 396 -11.60 -8.24 -10.81
C SER A 396 -12.29 -9.39 -11.57
N PHE A 397 -11.68 -10.57 -11.56
CA PHE A 397 -12.30 -11.78 -12.06
C PHE A 397 -13.05 -12.44 -10.90
N VAL A 398 -14.34 -12.65 -11.06
CA VAL A 398 -15.25 -13.01 -9.96
C VAL A 398 -16.14 -14.19 -10.34
N ARG A 399 -16.57 -14.97 -9.31
CA ARG A 399 -17.60 -15.98 -9.41
C ARG A 399 -18.88 -15.46 -8.76
N LEU A 400 -19.99 -15.59 -9.46
CA LEU A 400 -21.32 -15.24 -8.94
C LEU A 400 -22.00 -16.44 -8.26
N SER A 401 -23.07 -16.15 -7.50
CA SER A 401 -23.95 -17.16 -6.87
C SER A 401 -24.63 -18.09 -7.89
N SER A 402 -24.70 -17.71 -9.15
CA SER A 402 -25.13 -18.59 -10.26
C SER A 402 -24.08 -19.65 -10.65
N GLY A 403 -22.85 -19.55 -10.11
CA GLY A 403 -21.70 -20.34 -10.50
C GLY A 403 -20.96 -19.80 -11.72
N GLU A 404 -21.51 -18.84 -12.47
CA GLU A 404 -20.86 -18.23 -13.63
C GLU A 404 -19.69 -17.32 -13.22
N HIS A 405 -18.71 -17.18 -14.13
CA HIS A 405 -17.54 -16.36 -13.89
C HIS A 405 -17.46 -15.21 -14.92
N GLY A 406 -16.89 -14.11 -14.47
CA GLY A 406 -16.72 -12.93 -15.34
C GLY A 406 -15.80 -11.87 -14.74
N VAL A 407 -15.62 -10.80 -15.48
CA VAL A 407 -14.81 -9.66 -15.11
C VAL A 407 -15.68 -8.46 -14.71
N VAL A 408 -15.32 -7.77 -13.65
CA VAL A 408 -15.95 -6.49 -13.28
C VAL A 408 -15.53 -5.44 -14.31
N THR A 409 -16.50 -4.83 -14.99
CA THR A 409 -16.31 -3.80 -16.03
C THR A 409 -16.75 -2.41 -15.61
N GLY A 410 -17.58 -2.32 -14.58
CA GLY A 410 -18.10 -1.04 -14.09
C GLY A 410 -18.44 -1.07 -12.61
N LEU A 411 -18.58 0.10 -12.02
CA LEU A 411 -18.87 0.29 -10.59
C LEU A 411 -20.24 0.94 -10.41
N ASN A 412 -20.91 0.58 -9.31
CA ASN A 412 -22.08 1.26 -8.81
C ASN A 412 -21.70 2.05 -7.53
N PRO A 413 -21.41 3.35 -7.62
CA PRO A 413 -20.92 4.14 -6.48
C PRO A 413 -21.87 4.16 -5.28
N SER A 414 -23.20 4.01 -5.53
CA SER A 414 -24.23 3.92 -4.49
C SER A 414 -24.36 2.52 -3.87
N LEU A 415 -23.93 1.49 -4.61
CA LEU A 415 -24.00 0.07 -4.22
C LEU A 415 -22.67 -0.63 -4.48
N PRO A 416 -21.60 -0.34 -3.69
CA PRO A 416 -20.24 -0.81 -3.95
C PRO A 416 -20.06 -2.35 -3.98
N LEU A 417 -21.02 -3.10 -3.42
CA LEU A 417 -21.04 -4.57 -3.43
C LEU A 417 -21.77 -5.14 -4.68
N LYS A 418 -22.37 -4.30 -5.52
CA LYS A 418 -23.13 -4.70 -6.69
C LYS A 418 -22.55 -4.03 -7.95
N PRO A 419 -21.36 -4.42 -8.42
CA PRO A 419 -20.76 -3.86 -9.63
C PRO A 419 -21.43 -4.37 -10.92
N ILE A 420 -21.01 -3.83 -12.06
CA ILE A 420 -21.34 -4.33 -13.39
C ILE A 420 -20.32 -5.40 -13.75
N VAL A 421 -20.76 -6.57 -14.18
CA VAL A 421 -19.93 -7.73 -14.49
C VAL A 421 -20.18 -8.21 -15.92
N LYS A 422 -19.12 -8.38 -16.72
CA LYS A 422 -19.15 -9.06 -18.03
C LYS A 422 -18.88 -10.54 -17.78
N LEU A 423 -19.93 -11.35 -17.79
CA LEU A 423 -19.86 -12.80 -17.65
C LEU A 423 -19.38 -13.41 -18.98
N ALA A 424 -18.41 -14.29 -18.92
CA ALA A 424 -17.78 -14.90 -20.09
C ALA A 424 -17.51 -16.41 -19.94
N PHE A 425 -17.75 -16.98 -18.75
CA PHE A 425 -17.50 -18.40 -18.45
C PHE A 425 -18.63 -18.97 -17.60
N ASP A 426 -18.91 -20.25 -17.82
CA ASP A 426 -19.85 -21.03 -17.02
C ASP A 426 -19.27 -21.47 -15.67
N HIS A 427 -20.00 -22.29 -14.91
CA HIS A 427 -19.59 -22.84 -13.61
C HIS A 427 -18.33 -23.73 -13.67
N SER A 428 -17.97 -24.24 -14.84
CA SER A 428 -16.81 -25.10 -15.10
C SER A 428 -15.64 -24.33 -15.75
N LEU A 429 -15.72 -22.98 -15.81
CA LEU A 429 -14.78 -22.10 -16.50
C LEU A 429 -14.69 -22.38 -18.02
N THR A 430 -15.75 -22.95 -18.62
CA THR A 430 -15.86 -23.08 -20.08
C THR A 430 -16.29 -21.73 -20.66
N PRO A 431 -15.62 -21.23 -21.73
CA PRO A 431 -16.01 -19.98 -22.38
C PRO A 431 -17.45 -20.02 -22.89
N MET A 432 -18.18 -18.94 -22.68
CA MET A 432 -19.55 -18.73 -23.18
C MET A 432 -19.68 -17.38 -23.89
N SER A 433 -20.77 -17.16 -24.62
CA SER A 433 -21.05 -15.86 -25.22
C SER A 433 -21.11 -14.78 -24.14
N PRO A 434 -20.26 -13.73 -24.22
CA PRO A 434 -20.21 -12.71 -23.17
C PRO A 434 -21.55 -11.97 -23.03
N ARG A 435 -21.93 -11.71 -21.77
CA ARG A 435 -23.08 -10.87 -21.43
C ARG A 435 -22.75 -9.95 -20.26
N VAL A 436 -23.24 -8.72 -20.33
CA VAL A 436 -23.07 -7.75 -19.24
C VAL A 436 -24.27 -7.80 -18.29
N VAL A 437 -23.99 -7.87 -17.01
CA VAL A 437 -24.99 -7.91 -15.93
C VAL A 437 -24.70 -6.81 -14.94
N ASP A 438 -25.66 -5.91 -14.72
CA ASP A 438 -25.62 -4.99 -13.60
C ASP A 438 -26.20 -5.67 -12.36
N LEU A 439 -25.36 -5.95 -11.36
CA LEU A 439 -25.82 -6.62 -10.14
C LEU A 439 -26.77 -5.75 -9.30
N ALA A 440 -26.82 -4.43 -9.56
CA ALA A 440 -27.78 -3.54 -8.90
C ALA A 440 -29.22 -3.69 -9.45
N GLU A 441 -29.36 -4.08 -10.73
CA GLU A 441 -30.64 -4.17 -11.44
C GLU A 441 -31.20 -5.59 -11.49
N THR A 442 -30.49 -6.60 -10.96
CA THR A 442 -30.95 -7.98 -11.01
C THR A 442 -32.18 -8.18 -10.14
N PRO A 443 -33.32 -8.71 -10.71
CA PRO A 443 -34.53 -8.97 -9.95
C PRO A 443 -34.34 -10.06 -8.89
N ASP A 444 -35.01 -9.95 -7.75
CA ASP A 444 -34.96 -10.94 -6.66
C ASP A 444 -35.69 -12.27 -6.99
N ALA A 445 -36.26 -12.42 -8.21
CA ALA A 445 -36.99 -13.62 -8.66
C ALA A 445 -36.02 -14.78 -8.98
N GLY A 446 -35.46 -15.39 -8.02
CA GLY A 446 -34.45 -16.49 -8.11
C GLY A 446 -33.32 -16.35 -7.08
N GLY A 447 -33.43 -15.31 -6.24
CA GLY A 447 -32.39 -14.88 -5.32
C GLY A 447 -31.47 -13.82 -5.96
N PRO A 448 -30.93 -12.89 -5.14
CA PRO A 448 -30.05 -11.85 -5.64
C PRO A 448 -28.76 -12.48 -6.19
N LEU A 449 -28.37 -12.09 -7.40
CA LEU A 449 -27.03 -12.39 -7.91
C LEU A 449 -26.01 -11.61 -7.10
N VAL A 450 -25.10 -12.35 -6.45
CA VAL A 450 -24.03 -11.77 -5.62
C VAL A 450 -22.69 -12.35 -6.02
N ILE A 451 -21.63 -11.60 -5.79
CA ILE A 451 -20.26 -12.11 -5.92
C ILE A 451 -19.95 -12.96 -4.70
N GLU A 452 -19.68 -14.25 -4.91
CA GLU A 452 -19.30 -15.18 -3.87
C GLU A 452 -17.80 -15.22 -3.65
N ASP A 453 -17.01 -15.05 -4.75
CA ASP A 453 -15.57 -15.21 -4.68
C ASP A 453 -14.84 -14.32 -5.70
N ILE A 454 -13.59 -14.00 -5.38
CA ILE A 454 -12.63 -13.38 -6.31
C ILE A 454 -11.64 -14.47 -6.72
N VAL A 455 -11.68 -14.85 -7.98
CA VAL A 455 -10.85 -15.91 -8.54
C VAL A 455 -9.58 -15.33 -9.13
N ASN A 456 -8.45 -16.00 -8.95
CA ASN A 456 -7.22 -15.62 -9.63
C ASN A 456 -7.26 -16.12 -11.09
N PRO A 457 -7.36 -15.23 -12.09
CA PRO A 457 -7.52 -15.66 -13.49
C PRO A 457 -6.29 -16.39 -14.04
N SER A 458 -5.09 -16.10 -13.52
CA SER A 458 -3.84 -16.73 -13.95
C SER A 458 -3.79 -18.22 -13.65
N ASP A 459 -4.46 -18.69 -12.60
CA ASP A 459 -4.53 -20.11 -12.22
C ASP A 459 -5.30 -20.94 -13.27
N HIS A 460 -6.05 -20.26 -14.15
CA HIS A 460 -6.89 -20.85 -15.18
C HIS A 460 -6.48 -20.44 -16.60
N GLY A 461 -5.35 -19.73 -16.76
CA GLY A 461 -4.86 -19.26 -18.06
C GLY A 461 -5.76 -18.18 -18.69
N ILE A 462 -6.54 -17.45 -17.90
CA ILE A 462 -7.49 -16.44 -18.37
C ILE A 462 -6.81 -15.07 -18.40
N SER A 463 -6.88 -14.39 -19.56
CA SER A 463 -6.44 -13.00 -19.73
C SER A 463 -7.60 -12.05 -19.45
N VAL A 464 -7.52 -11.31 -18.34
CA VAL A 464 -8.53 -10.28 -18.01
C VAL A 464 -8.47 -9.10 -18.98
N ALA A 465 -7.27 -8.79 -19.53
CA ALA A 465 -7.12 -7.72 -20.51
C ALA A 465 -7.96 -7.98 -21.77
N ASP A 466 -7.98 -9.22 -22.24
CA ASP A 466 -8.76 -9.62 -23.41
C ASP A 466 -10.29 -9.56 -23.16
N LEU A 467 -10.70 -9.71 -21.89
CA LEU A 467 -12.10 -9.60 -21.51
C LEU A 467 -12.58 -8.15 -21.37
N LEU A 468 -11.66 -7.20 -21.22
CA LEU A 468 -11.96 -5.77 -21.13
C LEU A 468 -11.92 -5.05 -22.47
N GLN A 469 -11.42 -5.70 -23.49
CA GLN A 469 -11.47 -5.30 -24.90
C GLN A 469 -12.74 -5.91 -25.56
#